data_77903050d27dd771a6023b39e56d6ea3
#
_entry.id   77903050d27dd771a6023b39e56d6ea3
#
_cell.length_a   1.000
_cell.length_b   1.000
_cell.length_c   1.000
_cell.angle_alpha   90.00
_cell.angle_beta   90.00
_cell.angle_gamma   90.00
#
_symmetry.space_group_name_H-M   'P 1'
#
loop_
_entity.id
_entity.type
_entity.pdbx_description
1 polymer ?
#
loop_
_entity_poly.entity_id
_entity_poly.type
_entity_poly.pdbx_seq_one_letter_code
_entity_poly.pdbx_strand_id
1 'polypeptide(L)'
;MDTKNEQDTPLSAVNNEGDGERIPKGDISKCPFHGGALKQTAGSGTRNRDWWPNQLNLGILHQHAPAGNPLGPDFDYAAEFRQLDLAALKKDLYTLMTDSQEWWPADWGHYGGLFIRMAWHSAGTYRISDGRGGAGHGNQRFAPVNSWPDNVNLDKARRLLWPIKRKYGNKISWADL
;
A
#
# COMPACT_ATOMS: atom_id res chain seq x y z
N MET A 1 -8.93 1.27 52.67
CA MET A 1 -9.12 2.06 51.45
C MET A 1 -8.56 1.22 50.29
N ASP A 2 -9.46 0.47 49.69
CA ASP A 2 -9.15 -0.53 48.68
C ASP A 2 -9.07 0.14 47.32
N THR A 3 -7.90 0.15 46.70
CA THR A 3 -7.73 0.54 45.32
C THR A 3 -7.92 -0.70 44.44
N LYS A 4 -9.04 -0.76 43.74
CA LYS A 4 -9.36 -1.79 42.79
C LYS A 4 -8.42 -1.69 41.58
N ASN A 5 -7.77 -2.81 41.27
CA ASN A 5 -7.08 -3.09 40.02
C ASN A 5 -8.07 -3.09 38.86
N GLU A 6 -7.91 -2.16 37.94
CA GLU A 6 -8.53 -2.28 36.60
C GLU A 6 -7.69 -3.29 35.78
N GLN A 7 -8.31 -4.40 35.47
CA GLN A 7 -7.75 -5.42 34.58
C GLN A 7 -7.87 -4.93 33.17
N ASP A 8 -6.73 -4.83 32.47
CA ASP A 8 -6.63 -4.66 31.04
C ASP A 8 -7.32 -5.81 30.30
N THR A 9 -8.42 -5.53 29.67
CA THR A 9 -9.10 -6.47 28.78
C THR A 9 -8.47 -6.39 27.40
N PRO A 10 -8.01 -7.50 26.80
CA PRO A 10 -7.43 -7.47 25.46
C PRO A 10 -8.48 -7.11 24.41
N LEU A 11 -8.12 -6.22 23.48
CA LEU A 11 -8.95 -5.74 22.37
C LEU A 11 -9.34 -6.81 21.31
N SER A 12 -9.15 -8.09 21.59
CA SER A 12 -9.40 -9.19 20.65
C SER A 12 -10.80 -9.83 20.73
N ALA A 13 -11.73 -9.29 21.51
CA ALA A 13 -13.05 -9.88 21.69
C ALA A 13 -14.21 -8.93 21.38
N VAL A 14 -14.14 -8.19 20.28
CA VAL A 14 -15.34 -7.62 19.68
C VAL A 14 -15.87 -8.62 18.67
N ASN A 15 -16.52 -9.67 19.17
CA ASN A 15 -17.42 -10.48 18.38
C ASN A 15 -18.64 -9.60 18.04
N ASN A 16 -18.66 -9.11 16.83
CA ASN A 16 -19.84 -8.47 16.28
C ASN A 16 -20.83 -9.58 15.89
N GLU A 17 -21.49 -10.18 16.88
CA GLU A 17 -22.66 -11.03 16.68
C GLU A 17 -23.84 -10.10 16.36
N GLY A 18 -23.86 -9.57 15.15
CA GLY A 18 -25.09 -9.14 14.53
C GLY A 18 -25.81 -10.40 14.07
N ASP A 19 -27.01 -10.61 14.56
CA ASP A 19 -27.97 -11.63 14.11
C ASP A 19 -28.30 -11.45 12.63
N GLY A 20 -27.36 -11.78 11.76
CA GLY A 20 -27.56 -12.02 10.35
C GLY A 20 -27.63 -13.52 10.16
N GLU A 21 -28.82 -14.03 9.82
CA GLU A 21 -29.06 -15.39 9.39
C GLU A 21 -27.86 -15.93 8.62
N ARG A 22 -27.21 -16.96 9.15
CA ARG A 22 -26.15 -17.67 8.45
C ARG A 22 -26.77 -18.29 7.20
N ILE A 23 -26.52 -17.67 6.06
CA ILE A 23 -26.89 -18.24 4.76
C ILE A 23 -26.25 -19.64 4.68
N PRO A 24 -27.04 -20.71 4.48
CA PRO A 24 -26.51 -22.05 4.39
C PRO A 24 -25.44 -22.09 3.29
N LYS A 25 -24.29 -22.67 3.60
CA LYS A 25 -23.26 -22.94 2.59
C LYS A 25 -23.88 -23.93 1.59
N GLY A 26 -24.40 -23.43 0.46
CA GLY A 26 -24.80 -24.27 -0.64
C GLY A 26 -23.62 -25.08 -1.14
N ASP A 27 -23.89 -26.23 -1.71
CA ASP A 27 -22.87 -27.10 -2.32
C ASP A 27 -22.14 -26.33 -3.43
N ILE A 28 -20.98 -25.77 -3.09
CA ILE A 28 -20.14 -24.97 -3.98
C ILE A 28 -19.41 -25.80 -5.04
N SER A 29 -19.49 -27.15 -4.93
CA SER A 29 -18.87 -28.06 -5.90
C SER A 29 -19.50 -27.98 -7.30
N LYS A 30 -20.70 -27.41 -7.41
CA LYS A 30 -21.46 -27.29 -8.65
C LYS A 30 -21.39 -25.89 -9.28
N CYS A 31 -20.67 -24.96 -8.68
CA CYS A 31 -20.49 -23.63 -9.24
C CYS A 31 -19.32 -23.62 -10.22
N PRO A 32 -19.49 -23.16 -11.48
CA PRO A 32 -18.41 -23.09 -12.46
C PRO A 32 -17.29 -22.10 -12.03
N PHE A 33 -17.57 -21.25 -11.04
CA PHE A 33 -16.59 -20.39 -10.40
C PHE A 33 -16.19 -20.99 -9.07
N HIS A 34 -15.24 -21.95 -9.09
CA HIS A 34 -14.70 -22.57 -7.88
C HIS A 34 -14.08 -21.53 -6.98
N GLY A 35 -14.72 -21.23 -5.89
CA GLY A 35 -14.28 -20.26 -4.90
C GLY A 35 -15.40 -19.69 -4.04
N GLY A 36 -16.62 -20.21 -4.19
CA GLY A 36 -17.70 -19.90 -3.27
C GLY A 36 -18.23 -18.47 -3.38
N ALA A 37 -18.49 -18.02 -4.61
CA ALA A 37 -19.31 -16.84 -4.78
C ALA A 37 -20.63 -17.06 -4.05
N LEU A 38 -20.86 -16.32 -2.97
CA LEU A 38 -22.12 -16.35 -2.23
C LEU A 38 -23.25 -16.01 -3.20
N LYS A 39 -24.27 -16.86 -3.27
CA LYS A 39 -25.50 -16.52 -4.02
C LYS A 39 -26.04 -15.24 -3.47
N GLN A 40 -25.95 -14.17 -4.27
CA GLN A 40 -26.53 -12.91 -3.91
C GLN A 40 -28.01 -12.95 -4.21
N THR A 41 -28.80 -12.64 -3.22
CA THR A 41 -30.20 -12.29 -3.43
C THR A 41 -30.27 -10.82 -3.90
N ALA A 42 -31.11 -10.57 -4.89
CA ALA A 42 -31.35 -9.20 -5.34
C ALA A 42 -31.69 -8.31 -4.15
N GLY A 43 -30.88 -7.29 -3.90
CA GLY A 43 -31.07 -6.35 -2.78
C GLY A 43 -30.07 -6.49 -1.62
N SER A 44 -29.34 -7.58 -1.48
CA SER A 44 -28.23 -7.67 -0.52
C SER A 44 -26.92 -7.35 -1.23
N GLY A 45 -26.45 -6.14 -1.21
CA GLY A 45 -25.19 -5.77 -1.85
C GLY A 45 -24.02 -6.67 -1.44
N THR A 46 -22.98 -6.72 -2.26
CA THR A 46 -21.70 -7.38 -1.91
C THR A 46 -20.82 -6.47 -1.08
N ARG A 47 -20.11 -7.05 -0.16
CA ARG A 47 -19.01 -6.39 0.55
C ARG A 47 -17.71 -6.66 -0.18
N ASN A 48 -16.72 -5.76 -0.03
CA ASN A 48 -15.41 -5.93 -0.63
C ASN A 48 -14.75 -7.28 -0.25
N ARG A 49 -14.92 -7.73 0.99
CA ARG A 49 -14.43 -9.03 1.49
C ARG A 49 -15.02 -10.25 0.75
N ASP A 50 -16.16 -10.07 0.08
CA ASP A 50 -16.83 -11.15 -0.65
C ASP A 50 -16.12 -11.40 -2.01
N TRP A 51 -15.31 -10.46 -2.44
CA TRP A 51 -14.62 -10.46 -3.72
C TRP A 51 -13.10 -10.45 -3.59
N TRP A 52 -12.57 -9.73 -2.61
CA TRP A 52 -11.15 -9.52 -2.45
C TRP A 52 -10.68 -9.97 -1.04
N PRO A 53 -9.50 -10.59 -0.89
CA PRO A 53 -8.58 -11.06 -1.93
C PRO A 53 -8.89 -12.46 -2.47
N ASN A 54 -9.84 -13.16 -1.88
CA ASN A 54 -9.97 -14.61 -2.01
C ASN A 54 -10.92 -15.08 -3.11
N GLN A 55 -11.80 -14.21 -3.60
CA GLN A 55 -12.85 -14.56 -4.58
C GLN A 55 -12.50 -14.12 -6.00
N LEU A 56 -11.86 -12.95 -6.14
CA LEU A 56 -11.37 -12.45 -7.42
C LEU A 56 -9.86 -12.44 -7.43
N ASN A 57 -9.27 -13.04 -8.45
CA ASN A 57 -7.85 -12.90 -8.70
C ASN A 57 -7.58 -11.54 -9.37
N LEU A 58 -7.50 -10.49 -8.56
CA LEU A 58 -7.19 -9.15 -9.05
C LEU A 58 -5.75 -9.02 -9.53
N GLY A 59 -4.88 -9.97 -9.22
CA GLY A 59 -3.51 -10.02 -9.72
C GLY A 59 -3.43 -10.03 -11.24
N ILE A 60 -4.45 -10.58 -11.91
CA ILE A 60 -4.53 -10.58 -13.38
C ILE A 60 -4.57 -9.15 -13.96
N LEU A 61 -5.11 -8.18 -13.22
CA LEU A 61 -5.18 -6.79 -13.66
C LEU A 61 -3.81 -6.09 -13.64
N HIS A 62 -2.84 -6.69 -12.99
CA HIS A 62 -1.47 -6.20 -12.87
C HIS A 62 -0.47 -7.03 -13.68
N GLN A 63 -0.96 -7.97 -14.49
CA GLN A 63 -0.09 -8.73 -15.39
C GLN A 63 0.36 -7.85 -16.56
N HIS A 64 1.67 -7.76 -16.71
CA HIS A 64 2.30 -7.09 -17.82
C HIS A 64 3.04 -8.12 -18.68
N ALA A 65 3.10 -7.89 -19.99
CA ALA A 65 3.88 -8.76 -20.86
C ALA A 65 5.35 -8.77 -20.40
N PRO A 66 6.00 -9.95 -20.26
CA PRO A 66 7.41 -10.04 -19.88
C PRO A 66 8.33 -9.19 -20.77
N ALA A 67 8.00 -9.09 -22.07
CA ALA A 67 8.73 -8.24 -23.02
C ALA A 67 8.68 -6.74 -22.69
N GLY A 68 7.71 -6.31 -21.89
CA GLY A 68 7.59 -4.92 -21.41
C GLY A 68 8.43 -4.62 -20.17
N ASN A 69 9.11 -5.61 -19.58
CA ASN A 69 9.96 -5.41 -18.42
C ASN A 69 11.32 -4.85 -18.82
N PRO A 70 11.63 -3.57 -18.51
CA PRO A 70 12.91 -2.97 -18.90
C PRO A 70 14.12 -3.56 -18.14
N LEU A 71 13.88 -4.31 -17.09
CA LEU A 71 14.93 -4.95 -16.27
C LEU A 71 15.27 -6.37 -16.75
N GLY A 72 14.50 -6.89 -17.71
CA GLY A 72 14.71 -8.23 -18.26
C GLY A 72 13.98 -9.34 -17.48
N PRO A 73 13.93 -10.55 -18.06
CA PRO A 73 13.17 -11.66 -17.49
C PRO A 73 13.79 -12.24 -16.21
N ASP A 74 15.10 -12.10 -16.04
CA ASP A 74 15.85 -12.71 -14.93
C ASP A 74 15.92 -11.80 -13.69
N PHE A 75 15.33 -10.60 -13.76
CA PHE A 75 15.35 -9.67 -12.65
C PHE A 75 14.39 -10.11 -11.54
N ASP A 76 14.96 -10.44 -10.38
CA ASP A 76 14.21 -10.72 -9.14
C ASP A 76 14.39 -9.59 -8.13
N TYR A 77 13.33 -8.79 -7.97
CA TYR A 77 13.33 -7.66 -7.03
C TYR A 77 13.57 -8.10 -5.58
N ALA A 78 13.02 -9.24 -5.16
CA ALA A 78 13.19 -9.72 -3.79
C ALA A 78 14.65 -10.11 -3.51
N ALA A 79 15.36 -10.67 -4.51
CA ALA A 79 16.79 -10.96 -4.41
C ALA A 79 17.61 -9.67 -4.31
N GLU A 80 17.30 -8.67 -5.12
CA GLU A 80 17.96 -7.35 -5.07
C GLU A 80 17.70 -6.65 -3.74
N PHE A 81 16.48 -6.64 -3.27
CA PHE A 81 16.10 -5.99 -2.00
C PHE A 81 16.80 -6.61 -0.78
N ARG A 82 17.04 -7.92 -0.78
CA ARG A 82 17.81 -8.59 0.31
C ARG A 82 19.25 -8.11 0.41
N GLN A 83 19.80 -7.53 -0.65
CA GLN A 83 21.15 -6.97 -0.67
C GLN A 83 21.20 -5.52 -0.17
N LEU A 84 20.04 -4.94 0.18
CA LEU A 84 19.93 -3.57 0.65
C LEU A 84 20.46 -3.45 2.08
N ASP A 85 21.41 -2.54 2.29
CA ASP A 85 21.78 -2.10 3.64
C ASP A 85 20.73 -1.11 4.15
N LEU A 86 19.75 -1.65 4.88
CA LEU A 86 18.65 -0.86 5.43
C LEU A 86 19.13 0.17 6.46
N ALA A 87 20.18 -0.12 7.21
CA ALA A 87 20.72 0.81 8.20
C ALA A 87 21.37 2.03 7.53
N ALA A 88 22.15 1.78 6.48
CA ALA A 88 22.73 2.84 5.66
C ALA A 88 21.66 3.68 4.96
N LEU A 89 20.62 3.04 4.39
CA LEU A 89 19.50 3.73 3.77
C LEU A 89 18.79 4.66 4.76
N LYS A 90 18.47 4.16 5.94
CA LYS A 90 17.82 4.98 6.99
C LYS A 90 18.67 6.16 7.39
N LYS A 91 19.98 5.97 7.53
CA LYS A 91 20.93 7.06 7.84
C LYS A 91 20.91 8.13 6.75
N ASP A 92 20.93 7.73 5.48
CA ASP A 92 20.87 8.67 4.37
C ASP A 92 19.54 9.45 4.35
N LEU A 93 18.41 8.78 4.63
CA LEU A 93 17.10 9.42 4.74
C LEU A 93 17.05 10.42 5.89
N TYR A 94 17.58 10.08 7.05
CA TYR A 94 17.65 11.04 8.18
C TYR A 94 18.51 12.26 7.85
N THR A 95 19.62 12.06 7.18
CA THR A 95 20.48 13.16 6.71
C THR A 95 19.71 14.05 5.72
N LEU A 96 19.04 13.45 4.73
CA LEU A 96 18.24 14.18 3.74
C LEU A 96 17.14 15.01 4.40
N MET A 97 16.49 14.50 5.45
CA MET A 97 15.38 15.21 6.10
C MET A 97 15.77 16.56 6.71
N THR A 98 17.03 16.76 7.03
CA THR A 98 17.56 18.00 7.64
C THR A 98 18.47 18.80 6.71
N ASP A 99 18.74 18.30 5.50
CA ASP A 99 19.56 18.96 4.49
C ASP A 99 18.67 19.83 3.58
N SER A 100 18.43 21.07 4.03
CA SER A 100 17.56 22.00 3.31
C SER A 100 18.17 22.45 2.00
N GLN A 101 17.43 22.26 0.91
CA GLN A 101 17.87 22.60 -0.44
C GLN A 101 17.36 23.99 -0.85
N GLU A 102 18.20 24.81 -1.49
CA GLU A 102 17.83 26.16 -1.94
C GLU A 102 16.64 26.16 -2.92
N TRP A 103 16.58 25.16 -3.79
CA TRP A 103 15.50 25.06 -4.79
C TRP A 103 14.16 24.64 -4.20
N TRP A 104 14.14 24.09 -2.99
CA TRP A 104 12.95 23.71 -2.22
C TRP A 104 13.29 23.73 -0.73
N PRO A 105 13.31 24.90 -0.08
CA PRO A 105 13.68 25.03 1.32
C PRO A 105 12.77 24.21 2.23
N ALA A 106 13.37 23.59 3.24
CA ALA A 106 12.65 22.79 4.22
C ALA A 106 11.89 23.69 5.20
N ASP A 107 10.62 23.35 5.44
CA ASP A 107 9.81 24.02 6.46
C ASP A 107 10.41 23.76 7.84
N TRP A 108 10.74 24.83 8.54
CA TRP A 108 11.39 24.74 9.86
C TRP A 108 12.68 23.89 9.85
N GLY A 109 13.35 23.84 8.70
CA GLY A 109 14.59 23.09 8.53
C GLY A 109 14.43 21.57 8.44
N HIS A 110 13.21 21.05 8.22
CA HIS A 110 12.98 19.61 8.20
C HIS A 110 11.92 19.19 7.17
N TYR A 111 12.26 18.23 6.29
CA TYR A 111 11.34 17.71 5.26
C TYR A 111 10.36 16.63 5.77
N GLY A 112 10.42 16.25 7.04
CA GLY A 112 9.63 15.14 7.57
C GLY A 112 8.12 15.26 7.32
N GLY A 113 7.55 16.45 7.51
CA GLY A 113 6.12 16.68 7.23
C GLY A 113 5.77 16.45 5.76
N LEU A 114 6.62 16.88 4.83
CA LEU A 114 6.44 16.65 3.40
C LEU A 114 6.51 15.16 3.05
N PHE A 115 7.44 14.41 3.63
CA PHE A 115 7.57 12.97 3.39
C PHE A 115 6.45 12.17 4.04
N ILE A 116 6.01 12.52 5.25
CA ILE A 116 4.84 11.91 5.89
C ILE A 116 3.60 12.09 5.01
N ARG A 117 3.38 13.31 4.51
CA ARG A 117 2.28 13.59 3.58
C ARG A 117 2.40 12.76 2.30
N MET A 118 3.59 12.65 1.73
CA MET A 118 3.82 11.84 0.53
C MET A 118 3.50 10.37 0.79
N ALA A 119 3.96 9.80 1.89
CA ALA A 119 3.69 8.41 2.27
C ALA A 119 2.19 8.16 2.48
N TRP A 120 1.52 9.08 3.17
CA TRP A 120 0.08 9.01 3.38
C TRP A 120 -0.71 9.05 2.07
N HIS A 121 -0.36 9.97 1.16
CA HIS A 121 -1.02 10.10 -0.14
C HIS A 121 -0.67 8.93 -1.08
N SER A 122 0.46 8.27 -0.90
CA SER A 122 0.76 7.01 -1.58
C SER A 122 -0.17 5.89 -1.09
N ALA A 123 -0.30 5.72 0.22
CA ALA A 123 -1.22 4.77 0.82
C ALA A 123 -2.69 5.06 0.46
N GLY A 124 -3.07 6.34 0.44
CA GLY A 124 -4.43 6.82 0.13
C GLY A 124 -4.91 6.57 -1.30
N THR A 125 -4.05 6.10 -2.21
CA THR A 125 -4.47 5.65 -3.54
C THR A 125 -5.18 4.29 -3.52
N TYR A 126 -5.22 3.61 -2.37
CA TYR A 126 -5.88 2.32 -2.24
C TYR A 126 -7.40 2.42 -2.48
N ARG A 127 -7.92 1.51 -3.29
CA ARG A 127 -9.33 1.43 -3.65
C ARG A 127 -9.96 0.20 -2.99
N ILE A 128 -10.87 0.42 -2.07
CA ILE A 128 -11.54 -0.67 -1.35
C ILE A 128 -12.48 -1.51 -2.24
N SER A 129 -12.92 -0.94 -3.38
CA SER A 129 -13.84 -1.61 -4.29
C SER A 129 -13.18 -2.75 -5.08
N ASP A 130 -11.90 -2.62 -5.42
CA ASP A 130 -11.19 -3.58 -6.27
C ASP A 130 -9.77 -3.91 -5.78
N GLY A 131 -9.32 -3.33 -4.68
CA GLY A 131 -8.01 -3.59 -4.07
C GLY A 131 -6.82 -3.00 -4.82
N ARG A 132 -7.05 -2.17 -5.85
CA ARG A 132 -5.97 -1.50 -6.58
C ARG A 132 -5.42 -0.29 -5.84
N GLY A 133 -4.21 0.13 -6.23
CA GLY A 133 -3.52 1.26 -5.61
C GLY A 133 -2.82 0.87 -4.31
N GLY A 134 -2.65 1.85 -3.44
CA GLY A 134 -1.92 1.69 -2.19
C GLY A 134 -0.42 1.93 -2.32
N ALA A 135 0.28 1.88 -1.19
CA ALA A 135 1.69 2.23 -1.12
C ALA A 135 2.61 1.31 -1.94
N GLY A 136 2.22 0.04 -2.13
CA GLY A 136 3.06 -0.97 -2.76
C GLY A 136 3.30 -0.82 -4.28
N HIS A 137 2.69 0.17 -4.93
CA HIS A 137 2.77 0.30 -6.40
C HIS A 137 3.51 1.56 -6.87
N GLY A 138 3.76 2.53 -6.02
CA GLY A 138 4.39 3.79 -6.39
C GLY A 138 3.60 4.61 -7.43
N ASN A 139 2.28 4.45 -7.48
CA ASN A 139 1.40 5.02 -8.49
C ASN A 139 1.34 6.55 -8.47
N GLN A 140 1.71 7.17 -7.35
CA GLN A 140 1.72 8.62 -7.18
C GLN A 140 2.57 9.36 -8.22
N ARG A 141 3.50 8.67 -8.88
CA ARG A 141 4.37 9.24 -9.92
C ARG A 141 3.68 9.43 -11.27
N PHE A 142 2.55 8.77 -11.49
CA PHE A 142 1.91 8.64 -12.80
C PHE A 142 0.56 9.36 -12.83
N ALA A 143 0.17 9.76 -14.05
CA ALA A 143 -1.17 10.27 -14.30
C ALA A 143 -2.23 9.17 -14.06
N PRO A 144 -3.43 9.51 -13.57
CA PRO A 144 -3.87 10.86 -13.17
C PRO A 144 -3.47 11.25 -11.73
N VAL A 145 -2.92 10.31 -10.96
CA VAL A 145 -2.70 10.48 -9.51
C VAL A 145 -1.74 11.63 -9.21
N ASN A 146 -0.70 11.81 -10.03
CA ASN A 146 0.29 12.88 -9.87
C ASN A 146 -0.30 14.29 -10.05
N SER A 147 -1.48 14.42 -10.66
CA SER A 147 -2.16 15.68 -10.90
C SER A 147 -3.35 15.94 -9.95
N TRP A 148 -3.59 15.05 -9.00
CA TRP A 148 -4.62 15.29 -8.00
C TRP A 148 -4.28 16.52 -7.15
N PRO A 149 -5.28 17.38 -6.80
CA PRO A 149 -5.04 18.57 -5.99
C PRO A 149 -4.30 18.29 -4.68
N ASP A 150 -4.62 17.18 -4.02
CA ASP A 150 -3.98 16.77 -2.77
C ASP A 150 -2.51 16.37 -2.93
N ASN A 151 -2.07 16.09 -4.17
CA ASN A 151 -0.71 15.70 -4.49
C ASN A 151 0.18 16.86 -4.96
N VAL A 152 -0.31 18.09 -4.83
CA VAL A 152 0.48 19.28 -5.18
C VAL A 152 1.80 19.31 -4.41
N ASN A 153 2.90 19.61 -5.11
CA ASN A 153 4.26 19.66 -4.59
C ASN A 153 4.88 18.32 -4.13
N LEU A 154 4.19 17.18 -4.25
CA LEU A 154 4.79 15.90 -3.94
C LEU A 154 5.81 15.42 -5.00
N ASP A 155 5.81 16.02 -6.18
CA ASP A 155 6.90 15.88 -7.15
C ASP A 155 8.24 16.40 -6.57
N LYS A 156 8.22 17.45 -5.73
CA LYS A 156 9.39 17.97 -5.02
C LYS A 156 9.92 16.97 -4.01
N ALA A 157 9.02 16.33 -3.26
CA ALA A 157 9.39 15.26 -2.32
C ALA A 157 10.12 14.13 -3.06
N ARG A 158 9.57 13.65 -4.18
CA ARG A 158 10.23 12.62 -5.00
C ARG A 158 11.57 13.07 -5.59
N ARG A 159 11.67 14.35 -5.97
CA ARG A 159 12.93 14.92 -6.45
C ARG A 159 13.99 14.97 -5.34
N LEU A 160 13.61 15.29 -4.11
CA LEU A 160 14.50 15.25 -2.95
C LEU A 160 15.02 13.81 -2.71
N LEU A 161 14.19 12.80 -2.88
CA LEU A 161 14.58 11.39 -2.74
C LEU A 161 15.44 10.85 -3.89
N TRP A 162 15.53 11.56 -5.01
CA TRP A 162 16.25 11.08 -6.20
C TRP A 162 17.71 10.70 -5.96
N PRO A 163 18.52 11.47 -5.20
CA PRO A 163 19.90 11.09 -4.90
C PRO A 163 19.99 9.73 -4.18
N ILE A 164 19.07 9.46 -3.25
CA ILE A 164 18.98 8.18 -2.54
C ILE A 164 18.59 7.07 -3.52
N LYS A 165 17.54 7.28 -4.31
CA LYS A 165 17.13 6.31 -5.34
C LYS A 165 18.27 5.97 -6.30
N ARG A 166 19.05 6.94 -6.72
CA ARG A 166 20.24 6.72 -7.56
C ARG A 166 21.33 5.90 -6.85
N LYS A 167 21.57 6.18 -5.57
CA LYS A 167 22.59 5.48 -4.78
C LYS A 167 22.26 3.99 -4.62
N TYR A 168 21.02 3.68 -4.33
CA TYR A 168 20.60 2.30 -4.06
C TYR A 168 20.07 1.56 -5.31
N GLY A 169 19.80 2.26 -6.38
CA GLY A 169 19.45 1.67 -7.68
C GLY A 169 18.23 0.74 -7.63
N ASN A 170 18.41 -0.45 -8.17
CA ASN A 170 17.35 -1.46 -8.26
C ASN A 170 17.12 -2.23 -6.94
N LYS A 171 17.96 -2.01 -5.93
CA LYS A 171 17.80 -2.64 -4.61
C LYS A 171 16.59 -2.11 -3.83
N ILE A 172 16.03 -0.99 -4.24
CA ILE A 172 14.82 -0.43 -3.64
C ILE A 172 13.91 0.14 -4.72
N SER A 173 12.63 -0.24 -4.68
CA SER A 173 11.62 0.34 -5.56
C SER A 173 11.24 1.77 -5.13
N TRP A 174 10.55 2.50 -6.00
CA TRP A 174 9.95 3.76 -5.61
C TRP A 174 8.80 3.59 -4.62
N ALA A 175 8.16 2.44 -4.62
CA ALA A 175 7.08 2.14 -3.69
C ALA A 175 7.62 1.94 -2.28
N ASP A 176 8.74 1.24 -2.14
CA ASP A 176 9.34 0.95 -0.83
C ASP A 176 10.13 2.14 -0.26
N LEU A 177 10.70 2.98 -1.13
CA LEU A 177 11.41 4.19 -0.73
C LEU A 177 10.47 5.29 -0.29
#